data_17cde3cfc1017ba83009cd5f40b38540
#
_entry.id   17cde3cfc1017ba83009cd5f40b38540
#
_cell.length_a   1.000
_cell.length_b   1.000
_cell.length_c   1.000
_cell.angle_alpha   90.00
_cell.angle_beta   90.00
_cell.angle_gamma   90.00
#
_symmetry.space_group_name_H-M   'P 1'
#
loop_
_entity.id
_entity.type
_entity.pdbx_description
1 polymer ?
#
loop_
_entity_poly.entity_id
_entity_poly.type
_entity_poly.pdbx_seq_one_letter_code
_entity_poly.pdbx_strand_id
1 'polypeptide(L)'
;MKKILYSVALAACVMGTMTSCSDFLDAENKSNVSDKQTFATKDGFNTLVNDAYQRLQNIYAAPLFTSCFSAGTDMYADARNKMNEALNTYEILTPENGDIKNLYTYLYAGIRAANSVSYYAQSAKVNDALKNKLVGEARVLAAYEYYLLVNNFGGVPIMKDFLTTADTGYPKSSAADVYAYIISELEDVIGKNVLEASTATKGGGRISQETAKAILAKTYLSAAWDLNKQEYFAKAASLADEVIAGRKLTTPFADLWKADGSGDDNAEFLWDVEYDLATANNTTSGGTEWSGYYNNYLGGAEDPIKATTSSYVPTIYALHCFKKGDLRYDATFMKELPDVNKGNAAGTGYWTWYKNGESLKGYPVTRYYSAWYETDADFAAWKAEDPANRANTYRIPMDSKTKEAQNMDGK
;
A
#
# COMPACT_ATOMS: atom_id res chain seq x y z
N MET A 1 -32.22 10.80 78.41
CA MET A 1 -31.66 11.91 77.61
C MET A 1 -30.20 11.64 77.19
N LYS A 2 -29.27 11.27 78.09
CA LYS A 2 -27.84 11.02 77.64
C LYS A 2 -27.65 9.94 76.52
N LYS A 3 -28.43 8.87 76.53
CA LYS A 3 -28.31 7.80 75.52
C LYS A 3 -28.78 8.24 74.13
N ILE A 4 -29.74 9.13 74.04
CA ILE A 4 -30.26 9.71 72.78
C ILE A 4 -29.21 10.67 72.17
N LEU A 5 -28.52 11.46 73.04
CA LEU A 5 -27.47 12.37 72.62
C LEU A 5 -26.27 11.64 71.99
N TYR A 6 -25.87 10.46 72.54
CA TYR A 6 -24.78 9.66 71.95
C TYR A 6 -25.17 9.00 70.63
N SER A 7 -26.44 8.59 70.47
CA SER A 7 -26.93 8.01 69.22
C SER A 7 -27.00 9.05 68.11
N VAL A 8 -27.38 10.30 68.40
CA VAL A 8 -27.42 11.40 67.47
C VAL A 8 -26.00 11.85 67.08
N ALA A 9 -25.07 11.92 68.02
CA ALA A 9 -23.67 12.24 67.77
C ALA A 9 -22.99 11.15 66.89
N LEU A 10 -23.27 9.86 67.12
CA LEU A 10 -22.74 8.76 66.32
C LEU A 10 -23.31 8.79 64.90
N ALA A 11 -24.61 9.08 64.72
CA ALA A 11 -25.24 9.23 63.40
C ALA A 11 -24.69 10.43 62.60
N ALA A 12 -24.40 11.55 63.29
CA ALA A 12 -23.78 12.73 62.66
C ALA A 12 -22.34 12.48 62.21
N CYS A 13 -21.54 11.66 62.94
CA CYS A 13 -20.21 11.25 62.54
C CYS A 13 -20.20 10.31 61.34
N VAL A 14 -21.20 9.43 61.22
CA VAL A 14 -21.30 8.52 60.05
C VAL A 14 -21.79 9.22 58.80
N MET A 15 -22.59 10.26 58.90
CA MET A 15 -23.01 11.08 57.73
C MET A 15 -21.93 12.06 57.25
N GLY A 16 -20.94 12.39 58.08
CA GLY A 16 -19.82 13.29 57.69
C GLY A 16 -18.70 12.58 56.93
N THR A 17 -18.71 11.23 56.88
CA THR A 17 -17.65 10.48 56.19
C THR A 17 -18.01 10.02 54.77
N MET A 18 -19.18 10.42 54.24
CA MET A 18 -19.59 10.07 52.86
C MET A 18 -19.34 11.18 51.84
N THR A 19 -18.64 12.23 52.19
CA THR A 19 -17.99 13.02 51.15
C THR A 19 -16.72 12.35 50.73
N SER A 20 -16.88 11.25 49.96
CA SER A 20 -15.78 10.64 49.23
C SER A 20 -15.21 11.73 48.32
N CYS A 21 -14.00 12.15 48.59
CA CYS A 21 -13.22 12.94 47.67
C CYS A 21 -13.01 12.09 46.43
N SER A 22 -13.88 12.26 45.43
CA SER A 22 -13.67 11.69 44.08
C SER A 22 -12.29 12.05 43.52
N ASP A 23 -11.81 13.25 43.86
CA ASP A 23 -10.49 13.75 43.46
C ASP A 23 -9.29 13.02 44.13
N PHE A 24 -9.51 12.29 45.24
CA PHE A 24 -8.42 11.55 45.89
C PHE A 24 -8.16 10.20 45.25
N LEU A 25 -9.12 9.66 44.47
CA LEU A 25 -8.98 8.41 43.74
C LEU A 25 -8.54 8.64 42.29
N ASP A 26 -8.62 9.86 41.79
CA ASP A 26 -7.96 10.26 40.56
C ASP A 26 -6.47 10.46 40.84
N ALA A 27 -5.75 9.36 40.90
CA ALA A 27 -4.30 9.38 40.94
C ALA A 27 -3.81 10.01 39.64
N GLU A 28 -3.56 11.34 39.66
CA GLU A 28 -2.75 11.98 38.64
C GLU A 28 -1.42 11.19 38.56
N ASN A 29 -1.29 10.38 37.56
CA ASN A 29 -0.04 9.69 37.29
C ASN A 29 1.00 10.71 36.86
N LYS A 30 1.66 11.34 37.81
CA LYS A 30 2.64 12.42 37.58
C LYS A 30 3.90 11.91 36.87
N SER A 31 4.07 10.60 36.76
CA SER A 31 5.22 9.97 36.11
C SER A 31 4.96 9.54 34.67
N ASN A 32 3.70 9.45 34.22
CA ASN A 32 3.34 9.15 32.84
C ASN A 32 2.48 10.27 32.25
N VAL A 33 2.95 10.86 31.18
CA VAL A 33 2.18 11.82 30.38
C VAL A 33 0.98 11.07 29.79
N SER A 34 -0.24 11.57 30.02
CA SER A 34 -1.44 10.96 29.46
C SER A 34 -1.46 11.13 27.93
N ASP A 35 -2.12 10.20 27.22
CA ASP A 35 -2.34 10.29 25.78
C ASP A 35 -2.89 11.65 25.38
N LYS A 36 -3.85 12.15 26.16
CA LYS A 36 -4.48 13.46 25.94
C LYS A 36 -3.48 14.62 26.06
N GLN A 37 -2.51 14.53 26.96
CA GLN A 37 -1.46 15.55 27.11
C GLN A 37 -0.43 15.43 25.99
N THR A 38 -0.02 14.22 25.64
CA THR A 38 0.92 13.96 24.57
C THR A 38 0.38 14.50 23.24
N PHE A 39 -0.82 14.08 22.85
CA PHE A 39 -1.43 14.44 21.59
C PHE A 39 -2.01 15.85 21.52
N ALA A 40 -2.05 16.57 22.64
CA ALA A 40 -2.36 17.99 22.64
C ALA A 40 -1.22 18.85 22.07
N THR A 41 0.02 18.37 22.08
CA THR A 41 1.17 19.08 21.50
C THR A 41 1.18 18.97 19.97
N LYS A 42 1.89 19.91 19.28
CA LYS A 42 2.03 19.89 17.83
C LYS A 42 2.70 18.58 17.35
N ASP A 43 3.77 18.19 18.01
CA ASP A 43 4.54 16.99 17.62
C ASP A 43 3.75 15.71 17.89
N GLY A 44 3.10 15.62 19.05
CA GLY A 44 2.23 14.50 19.38
C GLY A 44 1.04 14.38 18.44
N PHE A 45 0.43 15.50 18.03
CA PHE A 45 -0.67 15.49 17.08
C PHE A 45 -0.21 15.07 15.67
N ASN A 46 0.98 15.53 15.22
CA ASN A 46 1.58 15.06 13.99
C ASN A 46 1.89 13.55 14.03
N THR A 47 2.31 13.02 15.18
CA THR A 47 2.58 11.58 15.34
C THR A 47 1.34 10.73 15.10
N LEU A 48 0.15 11.17 15.52
CA LEU A 48 -1.11 10.46 15.21
C LEU A 48 -1.38 10.37 13.71
N VAL A 49 -1.15 11.47 12.99
CA VAL A 49 -1.34 11.50 11.55
C VAL A 49 -0.32 10.60 10.86
N ASN A 50 0.94 10.63 11.29
CA ASN A 50 1.98 9.76 10.76
C ASN A 50 1.68 8.28 11.01
N ASP A 51 1.11 7.90 12.18
CA ASP A 51 0.65 6.53 12.43
C ASP A 51 -0.42 6.10 11.42
N ALA A 52 -1.38 6.98 11.10
CA ALA A 52 -2.40 6.67 10.10
C ALA A 52 -1.79 6.41 8.71
N TYR A 53 -0.80 7.18 8.28
CA TYR A 53 -0.05 6.90 7.04
C TYR A 53 0.74 5.60 7.12
N GLN A 54 1.42 5.35 8.23
CA GLN A 54 2.25 4.15 8.42
C GLN A 54 1.43 2.87 8.34
N ARG A 55 0.14 2.88 8.73
CA ARG A 55 -0.73 1.69 8.62
C ARG A 55 -0.83 1.16 7.19
N LEU A 56 -0.75 2.02 6.19
CA LEU A 56 -0.76 1.60 4.79
C LEU A 56 0.45 0.74 4.42
N GLN A 57 1.60 0.92 5.07
CA GLN A 57 2.76 0.08 4.81
C GLN A 57 2.49 -1.40 5.05
N ASN A 58 1.65 -1.75 6.03
CA ASN A 58 1.27 -3.13 6.31
C ASN A 58 0.44 -3.76 5.18
N ILE A 59 -0.30 -2.94 4.43
CA ILE A 59 -1.17 -3.38 3.33
C ILE A 59 -0.36 -3.50 2.05
N TYR A 60 0.52 -2.52 1.80
CA TYR A 60 1.32 -2.42 0.58
C TYR A 60 2.67 -3.13 0.66
N ALA A 61 3.06 -3.69 1.80
CA ALA A 61 4.19 -4.61 1.89
C ALA A 61 3.92 -5.88 1.09
N ALA A 62 4.99 -6.43 0.52
CA ALA A 62 4.90 -7.47 -0.49
C ALA A 62 4.04 -8.67 -0.14
N PRO A 63 4.14 -9.34 1.02
CA PRO A 63 3.37 -10.57 1.19
C PRO A 63 1.87 -10.35 1.03
N LEU A 64 1.32 -9.37 1.73
CA LEU A 64 -0.12 -9.14 1.77
C LEU A 64 -0.65 -8.56 0.46
N PHE A 65 0.07 -7.56 -0.08
CA PHE A 65 -0.33 -6.94 -1.35
C PHE A 65 -0.35 -7.96 -2.49
N THR A 66 0.70 -8.76 -2.62
CA THR A 66 0.79 -9.76 -3.69
C THR A 66 -0.28 -10.83 -3.57
N SER A 67 -0.59 -11.27 -2.34
CA SER A 67 -1.64 -12.25 -2.09
C SER A 67 -3.03 -11.72 -2.41
N CYS A 68 -3.37 -10.55 -1.90
CA CYS A 68 -4.74 -10.05 -1.93
C CYS A 68 -5.08 -9.24 -3.18
N PHE A 69 -4.08 -8.65 -3.87
CA PHE A 69 -4.31 -7.73 -4.98
C PHE A 69 -3.66 -8.16 -6.30
N SER A 70 -2.80 -9.19 -6.30
CA SER A 70 -2.11 -9.66 -7.51
C SER A 70 -2.44 -11.10 -7.85
N ALA A 71 -2.42 -12.02 -6.89
CA ALA A 71 -2.73 -13.43 -7.13
C ALA A 71 -4.17 -13.61 -7.61
N GLY A 72 -4.38 -14.54 -8.55
CA GLY A 72 -5.71 -14.88 -9.04
C GLY A 72 -6.38 -13.80 -9.90
N THR A 73 -5.62 -12.77 -10.31
CA THR A 73 -6.09 -11.76 -11.25
C THR A 73 -5.76 -12.16 -12.69
N ASP A 74 -6.29 -11.41 -13.65
CA ASP A 74 -5.90 -11.56 -15.05
C ASP A 74 -4.47 -11.06 -15.36
N MET A 75 -3.82 -10.38 -14.39
CA MET A 75 -2.46 -9.86 -14.54
C MET A 75 -1.38 -10.80 -14.02
N TYR A 76 -1.60 -11.44 -12.87
CA TYR A 76 -0.63 -12.31 -12.21
C TYR A 76 -1.25 -13.60 -11.70
N ALA A 77 -0.51 -14.67 -11.85
CA ALA A 77 -0.82 -15.99 -11.32
C ALA A 77 0.25 -16.44 -10.32
N ASP A 78 -0.15 -17.28 -9.36
CA ASP A 78 0.77 -17.99 -8.49
C ASP A 78 1.69 -18.90 -9.32
N ALA A 79 2.94 -19.03 -8.91
CA ALA A 79 3.95 -19.74 -9.67
C ALA A 79 4.49 -20.96 -8.88
N ARG A 80 5.78 -21.17 -8.98
CA ARG A 80 6.47 -22.38 -8.49
C ARG A 80 6.16 -22.74 -7.03
N ASN A 81 6.05 -21.74 -6.17
CA ASN A 81 5.93 -21.99 -4.71
C ASN A 81 4.49 -22.18 -4.25
N LYS A 82 3.49 -21.94 -5.11
CA LYS A 82 2.07 -22.04 -4.78
C LYS A 82 1.73 -21.40 -3.42
N MET A 83 2.34 -20.24 -3.16
CA MET A 83 2.26 -19.60 -1.83
C MET A 83 0.84 -19.17 -1.46
N ASN A 84 0.01 -18.91 -2.48
CA ASN A 84 -1.35 -18.40 -2.30
C ASN A 84 -2.37 -19.11 -3.21
N GLU A 85 -2.27 -20.43 -3.29
CA GLU A 85 -3.18 -21.24 -4.11
C GLU A 85 -4.65 -20.91 -3.83
N ALA A 86 -4.99 -20.67 -2.57
CA ALA A 86 -6.34 -20.29 -2.15
C ALA A 86 -6.83 -19.00 -2.82
N LEU A 87 -5.98 -17.98 -2.96
CA LEU A 87 -6.31 -16.71 -3.60
C LEU A 87 -6.04 -16.70 -5.10
N ASN A 88 -5.32 -17.70 -5.61
CA ASN A 88 -5.04 -17.84 -7.03
C ASN A 88 -6.17 -18.59 -7.78
N THR A 89 -6.61 -19.71 -7.23
CA THR A 89 -7.64 -20.56 -7.86
C THR A 89 -9.02 -20.41 -7.23
N TYR A 90 -9.09 -19.90 -6.01
CA TYR A 90 -10.29 -19.79 -5.15
C TYR A 90 -10.92 -21.14 -4.74
N GLU A 91 -10.39 -22.28 -5.18
CA GLU A 91 -10.95 -23.62 -4.92
C GLU A 91 -10.92 -24.01 -3.45
N ILE A 92 -9.85 -23.62 -2.75
CA ILE A 92 -9.64 -23.92 -1.32
C ILE A 92 -9.76 -22.67 -0.43
N LEU A 93 -10.30 -21.58 -0.95
CA LEU A 93 -10.47 -20.34 -0.18
C LEU A 93 -11.54 -20.52 0.88
N THR A 94 -11.18 -20.20 2.12
CA THR A 94 -12.10 -20.23 3.27
C THR A 94 -12.08 -18.88 4.01
N PRO A 95 -13.11 -18.58 4.82
CA PRO A 95 -13.13 -17.37 5.65
C PRO A 95 -11.99 -17.26 6.65
N GLU A 96 -11.35 -18.38 6.98
CA GLU A 96 -10.21 -18.46 7.91
C GLU A 96 -8.87 -18.19 7.24
N ASN A 97 -8.86 -17.89 5.93
CA ASN A 97 -7.62 -17.55 5.22
C ASN A 97 -6.89 -16.40 5.90
N GLY A 98 -5.61 -16.61 6.22
CA GLY A 98 -4.80 -15.68 7.00
C GLY A 98 -4.60 -14.32 6.33
N ASP A 99 -4.41 -14.30 5.02
CA ASP A 99 -4.18 -13.06 4.27
C ASP A 99 -5.47 -12.20 4.22
N ILE A 100 -6.61 -12.83 3.97
CA ILE A 100 -7.92 -12.16 4.01
C ILE A 100 -8.18 -11.56 5.39
N LYS A 101 -7.92 -12.33 6.45
CA LYS A 101 -8.06 -11.85 7.83
C LYS A 101 -7.11 -10.69 8.15
N ASN A 102 -5.86 -10.78 7.70
CA ASN A 102 -4.86 -9.74 7.91
C ASN A 102 -5.25 -8.46 7.17
N LEU A 103 -5.67 -8.55 5.91
CA LEU A 103 -6.13 -7.39 5.15
C LEU A 103 -7.27 -6.67 5.87
N TYR A 104 -8.29 -7.40 6.29
CA TYR A 104 -9.43 -6.83 7.02
C TYR A 104 -8.99 -6.15 8.33
N THR A 105 -8.13 -6.82 9.08
CA THR A 105 -7.62 -6.32 10.37
C THR A 105 -6.78 -5.05 10.19
N TYR A 106 -5.89 -5.01 9.20
CA TYR A 106 -5.02 -3.86 8.96
C TYR A 106 -5.79 -2.65 8.45
N LEU A 107 -6.78 -2.85 7.58
CA LEU A 107 -7.66 -1.76 7.12
C LEU A 107 -8.42 -1.13 8.28
N TYR A 108 -9.00 -1.91 9.18
CA TYR A 108 -9.66 -1.34 10.36
C TYR A 108 -8.70 -0.74 11.37
N ALA A 109 -7.47 -1.25 11.48
CA ALA A 109 -6.45 -0.60 12.30
C ALA A 109 -6.07 0.79 11.77
N GLY A 110 -6.01 0.96 10.45
CA GLY A 110 -5.79 2.25 9.81
C GLY A 110 -6.96 3.21 10.01
N ILE A 111 -8.19 2.75 9.76
CA ILE A 111 -9.41 3.54 10.05
C ILE A 111 -9.42 4.03 11.51
N ARG A 112 -9.07 3.15 12.45
CA ARG A 112 -8.99 3.54 13.87
C ARG A 112 -7.91 4.58 14.11
N ALA A 113 -6.74 4.45 13.49
CA ALA A 113 -5.67 5.43 13.59
C ALA A 113 -6.11 6.78 13.01
N ALA A 114 -6.74 6.80 11.85
CA ALA A 114 -7.30 8.01 11.23
C ALA A 114 -8.39 8.66 12.11
N ASN A 115 -9.30 7.88 12.67
CA ASN A 115 -10.34 8.40 13.57
C ASN A 115 -9.74 9.00 14.86
N SER A 116 -8.60 8.49 15.35
CA SER A 116 -7.91 9.05 16.51
C SER A 116 -7.45 10.49 16.27
N VAL A 117 -7.05 10.83 15.05
CA VAL A 117 -6.68 12.20 14.67
C VAL A 117 -7.86 13.15 14.88
N SER A 118 -9.04 12.79 14.38
CA SER A 118 -10.26 13.59 14.53
C SER A 118 -10.67 13.75 16.00
N TYR A 119 -10.51 12.70 16.79
CA TYR A 119 -10.82 12.69 18.22
C TYR A 119 -9.89 13.63 19.01
N TYR A 120 -8.57 13.47 18.84
CA TYR A 120 -7.59 14.29 19.59
C TYR A 120 -7.46 15.71 19.04
N ALA A 121 -7.92 15.99 17.82
CA ALA A 121 -7.98 17.35 17.26
C ALA A 121 -8.74 18.33 18.16
N GLN A 122 -9.72 17.86 18.94
CA GLN A 122 -10.50 18.69 19.88
C GLN A 122 -9.63 19.28 20.98
N SER A 123 -8.57 18.60 21.40
CA SER A 123 -7.65 19.02 22.46
C SER A 123 -6.28 19.51 21.94
N ALA A 124 -6.02 19.38 20.64
CA ALA A 124 -4.75 19.75 20.03
C ALA A 124 -4.51 21.27 20.08
N LYS A 125 -3.38 21.67 20.62
CA LYS A 125 -2.94 23.07 20.76
C LYS A 125 -2.14 23.51 19.54
N VAL A 126 -2.77 23.43 18.38
CA VAL A 126 -2.24 23.86 17.09
C VAL A 126 -3.19 24.87 16.46
N ASN A 127 -2.71 25.67 15.49
CA ASN A 127 -3.60 26.60 14.80
C ASN A 127 -4.65 25.82 13.96
N ASP A 128 -5.78 26.46 13.70
CA ASP A 128 -6.91 25.81 13.05
C ASP A 128 -6.60 25.38 11.61
N ALA A 129 -5.74 26.11 10.89
CA ALA A 129 -5.35 25.73 9.53
C ALA A 129 -4.62 24.38 9.52
N LEU A 130 -3.61 24.20 10.38
CA LEU A 130 -2.89 22.94 10.52
C LEU A 130 -3.82 21.83 11.03
N LYS A 131 -4.66 22.12 12.03
CA LYS A 131 -5.64 21.16 12.55
C LYS A 131 -6.56 20.64 11.47
N ASN A 132 -7.18 21.55 10.71
CA ASN A 132 -8.12 21.21 9.66
C ASN A 132 -7.45 20.42 8.53
N LYS A 133 -6.22 20.79 8.16
CA LYS A 133 -5.42 20.05 7.18
C LYS A 133 -5.19 18.61 7.64
N LEU A 134 -4.66 18.41 8.84
CA LEU A 134 -4.31 17.08 9.36
C LEU A 134 -5.54 16.19 9.56
N VAL A 135 -6.65 16.77 10.03
CA VAL A 135 -7.94 16.05 10.09
C VAL A 135 -8.44 15.71 8.69
N GLY A 136 -8.31 16.62 7.73
CA GLY A 136 -8.66 16.36 6.33
C GLY A 136 -7.87 15.20 5.74
N GLU A 137 -6.56 15.17 5.94
CA GLU A 137 -5.71 14.07 5.50
C GLU A 137 -6.15 12.74 6.13
N ALA A 138 -6.38 12.70 7.45
CA ALA A 138 -6.82 11.49 8.15
C ALA A 138 -8.19 10.98 7.65
N ARG A 139 -9.13 11.88 7.37
CA ARG A 139 -10.44 11.51 6.81
C ARG A 139 -10.32 10.90 5.41
N VAL A 140 -9.43 11.43 4.57
CA VAL A 140 -9.16 10.85 3.24
C VAL A 140 -8.49 9.48 3.37
N LEU A 141 -7.57 9.28 4.32
CA LEU A 141 -6.98 7.97 4.62
C LEU A 141 -8.05 6.95 5.01
N ALA A 142 -8.91 7.28 5.98
CA ALA A 142 -10.01 6.40 6.38
C ALA A 142 -10.96 6.09 5.20
N ALA A 143 -11.30 7.09 4.39
CA ALA A 143 -12.13 6.90 3.20
C ALA A 143 -11.48 5.96 2.18
N TYR A 144 -10.16 6.07 1.99
CA TYR A 144 -9.41 5.16 1.13
C TYR A 144 -9.39 3.72 1.66
N GLU A 145 -9.23 3.54 2.96
CA GLU A 145 -9.27 2.21 3.58
C GLU A 145 -10.68 1.60 3.48
N TYR A 146 -11.73 2.38 3.63
CA TYR A 146 -13.09 1.94 3.33
C TYR A 146 -13.30 1.60 1.85
N TYR A 147 -12.67 2.34 0.93
CA TYR A 147 -12.66 2.01 -0.49
C TYR A 147 -12.05 0.62 -0.73
N LEU A 148 -10.92 0.31 -0.10
CA LEU A 148 -10.32 -1.02 -0.17
C LEU A 148 -11.22 -2.09 0.47
N LEU A 149 -11.84 -1.79 1.62
CA LEU A 149 -12.78 -2.70 2.28
C LEU A 149 -13.99 -3.03 1.41
N VAL A 150 -14.66 -2.04 0.84
CA VAL A 150 -15.88 -2.27 0.06
C VAL A 150 -15.60 -3.02 -1.24
N ASN A 151 -14.46 -2.76 -1.89
CA ASN A 151 -14.07 -3.47 -3.11
C ASN A 151 -13.70 -4.94 -2.86
N ASN A 152 -13.18 -5.28 -1.67
CA ASN A 152 -12.78 -6.66 -1.35
C ASN A 152 -13.84 -7.45 -0.57
N PHE A 153 -14.66 -6.78 0.26
CA PHE A 153 -15.59 -7.45 1.19
C PHE A 153 -17.05 -7.06 0.98
N GLY A 154 -17.33 -6.14 0.08
CA GLY A 154 -18.68 -5.59 -0.10
C GLY A 154 -19.11 -4.74 1.09
N GLY A 155 -20.30 -5.00 1.63
CA GLY A 155 -20.76 -4.29 2.82
C GLY A 155 -19.94 -4.63 4.06
N VAL A 156 -19.61 -3.62 4.87
CA VAL A 156 -18.79 -3.75 6.09
C VAL A 156 -19.31 -2.79 7.17
N PRO A 157 -18.98 -3.00 8.47
CA PRO A 157 -19.29 -2.03 9.52
C PRO A 157 -18.66 -0.67 9.28
N ILE A 158 -19.41 0.41 9.47
CA ILE A 158 -18.91 1.79 9.38
C ILE A 158 -18.65 2.31 10.78
N MET A 159 -17.36 2.50 11.10
CA MET A 159 -16.87 3.02 12.38
C MET A 159 -16.44 4.47 12.19
N LYS A 160 -17.32 5.42 12.55
CA LYS A 160 -17.10 6.85 12.34
C LYS A 160 -16.25 7.50 13.44
N ASP A 161 -16.28 6.92 14.64
CA ASP A 161 -15.68 7.51 15.83
C ASP A 161 -14.47 6.71 16.31
N PHE A 162 -13.59 7.39 17.02
CA PHE A 162 -12.50 6.74 17.73
C PHE A 162 -13.03 6.11 19.02
N LEU A 163 -12.98 4.80 19.12
CA LEU A 163 -13.43 4.08 20.29
C LEU A 163 -12.33 4.02 21.34
N THR A 164 -12.63 4.53 22.54
CA THR A 164 -11.75 4.44 23.71
C THR A 164 -11.95 3.15 24.51
N THR A 165 -13.04 2.43 24.27
CA THR A 165 -13.37 1.12 24.85
C THR A 165 -13.74 0.15 23.76
N ALA A 166 -13.54 -1.15 24.00
CA ALA A 166 -13.94 -2.16 23.03
C ALA A 166 -15.47 -2.17 22.87
N ASP A 167 -15.93 -2.05 21.64
CA ASP A 167 -17.32 -2.22 21.26
C ASP A 167 -17.41 -3.19 20.08
N THR A 168 -18.20 -4.24 20.27
CA THR A 168 -18.44 -5.27 19.24
C THR A 168 -19.82 -5.16 18.59
N GLY A 169 -20.56 -4.09 18.92
CA GLY A 169 -21.95 -3.88 18.51
C GLY A 169 -22.17 -3.31 17.11
N TYR A 170 -21.13 -3.12 16.30
CA TYR A 170 -21.26 -2.53 14.97
C TYR A 170 -21.89 -3.49 13.95
N PRO A 171 -23.09 -3.18 13.42
CA PRO A 171 -23.70 -4.03 12.42
C PRO A 171 -22.98 -3.86 11.06
N LYS A 172 -23.07 -4.89 10.23
CA LYS A 172 -22.64 -4.83 8.84
C LYS A 172 -23.54 -3.85 8.07
N SER A 173 -22.95 -2.82 7.46
CA SER A 173 -23.63 -1.91 6.54
C SER A 173 -23.67 -2.51 5.13
N SER A 174 -24.60 -2.06 4.30
CA SER A 174 -24.61 -2.45 2.89
C SER A 174 -23.44 -1.83 2.12
N ALA A 175 -23.03 -2.41 0.99
CA ALA A 175 -22.04 -1.80 0.12
C ALA A 175 -22.46 -0.38 -0.34
N ALA A 176 -23.75 -0.18 -0.59
CA ALA A 176 -24.30 1.13 -0.96
C ALA A 176 -24.08 2.17 0.15
N ASP A 177 -24.30 1.80 1.42
CA ASP A 177 -24.07 2.70 2.56
C ASP A 177 -22.58 3.01 2.73
N VAL A 178 -21.71 2.02 2.51
CA VAL A 178 -20.25 2.23 2.59
C VAL A 178 -19.78 3.19 1.49
N TYR A 179 -20.21 3.00 0.23
CA TYR A 179 -19.91 3.94 -0.85
C TYR A 179 -20.46 5.34 -0.56
N ALA A 180 -21.69 5.45 -0.07
CA ALA A 180 -22.28 6.74 0.30
C ALA A 180 -21.47 7.44 1.39
N TYR A 181 -20.98 6.69 2.39
CA TYR A 181 -20.12 7.22 3.44
C TYR A 181 -18.79 7.73 2.88
N ILE A 182 -18.08 6.94 2.07
CA ILE A 182 -16.81 7.33 1.44
C ILE A 182 -17.00 8.61 0.62
N ILE A 183 -18.01 8.63 -0.24
CA ILE A 183 -18.31 9.79 -1.10
C ILE A 183 -18.56 11.04 -0.25
N SER A 184 -19.38 10.93 0.80
CA SER A 184 -19.71 12.08 1.65
C SER A 184 -18.49 12.64 2.39
N GLU A 185 -17.59 11.76 2.87
CA GLU A 185 -16.35 12.17 3.55
C GLU A 185 -15.39 12.90 2.59
N LEU A 186 -15.20 12.35 1.40
CA LEU A 186 -14.31 12.94 0.40
C LEU A 186 -14.86 14.24 -0.17
N GLU A 187 -16.17 14.31 -0.49
CA GLU A 187 -16.81 15.56 -0.97
C GLU A 187 -16.72 16.68 0.08
N ASP A 188 -16.91 16.36 1.36
CA ASP A 188 -16.81 17.33 2.45
C ASP A 188 -15.38 17.86 2.60
N VAL A 189 -14.37 16.99 2.59
CA VAL A 189 -12.96 17.40 2.70
C VAL A 189 -12.54 18.22 1.50
N ILE A 190 -12.89 17.80 0.28
CA ILE A 190 -12.59 18.53 -0.95
C ILE A 190 -13.27 19.90 -0.93
N GLY A 191 -14.56 19.96 -0.56
CA GLY A 191 -15.34 21.20 -0.51
C GLY A 191 -14.82 22.20 0.52
N LYS A 192 -14.27 21.73 1.64
CA LYS A 192 -13.63 22.59 2.63
C LYS A 192 -12.28 23.14 2.20
N ASN A 193 -11.65 22.58 1.17
CA ASN A 193 -10.36 22.99 0.61
C ASN A 193 -9.26 23.18 1.67
N VAL A 194 -9.15 22.20 2.57
CA VAL A 194 -8.21 22.26 3.71
C VAL A 194 -6.87 21.58 3.44
N LEU A 195 -6.77 20.81 2.37
CA LEU A 195 -5.56 20.09 1.95
C LEU A 195 -4.68 20.99 1.06
N GLU A 196 -3.40 20.64 0.94
CA GLU A 196 -2.53 21.22 -0.07
C GLU A 196 -3.10 20.95 -1.47
N ALA A 197 -2.92 21.88 -2.40
CA ALA A 197 -3.50 21.76 -3.74
C ALA A 197 -2.96 20.53 -4.48
N SER A 198 -1.64 20.35 -4.44
CA SER A 198 -0.93 19.24 -5.08
C SER A 198 0.30 18.89 -4.26
N THR A 199 0.72 17.61 -4.29
CA THR A 199 1.99 17.13 -3.75
C THR A 199 3.05 16.93 -4.83
N ALA A 200 2.81 17.40 -6.05
CA ALA A 200 3.72 17.29 -7.20
C ALA A 200 5.11 17.93 -6.99
N THR A 201 5.32 18.56 -5.86
CA THR A 201 6.62 19.06 -5.42
C THR A 201 7.03 18.30 -4.19
N LYS A 202 8.09 17.54 -4.30
CA LYS A 202 8.89 16.92 -3.26
C LYS A 202 8.17 16.55 -1.95
N GLY A 203 8.02 15.27 -1.70
CA GLY A 203 7.35 14.73 -0.52
C GLY A 203 5.94 14.20 -0.82
N GLY A 204 5.81 13.38 -1.88
CA GLY A 204 4.55 12.82 -2.39
C GLY A 204 3.77 11.93 -1.45
N GLY A 205 4.31 11.56 -0.28
CA GLY A 205 3.64 10.70 0.68
C GLY A 205 2.45 11.32 1.41
N ARG A 206 2.22 12.64 1.29
CA ARG A 206 1.08 13.32 1.95
C ARG A 206 -0.10 13.50 1.00
N ILE A 207 -1.30 13.36 1.51
CA ILE A 207 -2.54 13.53 0.75
C ILE A 207 -2.77 15.01 0.38
N SER A 208 -3.08 15.23 -0.89
CA SER A 208 -3.45 16.53 -1.47
C SER A 208 -4.91 16.57 -1.91
N GLN A 209 -5.38 17.76 -2.32
CA GLN A 209 -6.68 17.94 -2.97
C GLN A 209 -6.80 17.08 -4.24
N GLU A 210 -5.73 17.00 -5.04
CA GLU A 210 -5.72 16.15 -6.24
C GLU A 210 -5.81 14.67 -5.88
N THR A 211 -5.10 14.23 -4.84
CA THR A 211 -5.18 12.86 -4.33
C THR A 211 -6.61 12.53 -3.88
N ALA A 212 -7.24 13.41 -3.10
CA ALA A 212 -8.61 13.21 -2.63
C ALA A 212 -9.61 13.13 -3.81
N LYS A 213 -9.45 13.99 -4.83
CA LYS A 213 -10.27 13.94 -6.05
C LYS A 213 -10.06 12.65 -6.84
N ALA A 214 -8.81 12.18 -6.95
CA ALA A 214 -8.51 10.92 -7.64
C ALA A 214 -9.12 9.71 -6.92
N ILE A 215 -9.06 9.66 -5.58
CA ILE A 215 -9.72 8.62 -4.79
C ILE A 215 -11.25 8.71 -4.95
N LEU A 216 -11.83 9.90 -4.93
CA LEU A 216 -13.26 10.09 -5.14
C LEU A 216 -13.69 9.64 -6.55
N ALA A 217 -12.91 9.96 -7.59
CA ALA A 217 -13.16 9.48 -8.95
C ALA A 217 -13.18 7.95 -9.03
N LYS A 218 -12.19 7.28 -8.41
CA LYS A 218 -12.15 5.81 -8.30
C LYS A 218 -13.36 5.27 -7.54
N THR A 219 -13.74 5.93 -6.45
CA THR A 219 -14.90 5.53 -5.64
C THR A 219 -16.20 5.62 -6.44
N TYR A 220 -16.43 6.71 -7.18
CA TYR A 220 -17.57 6.84 -8.07
C TYR A 220 -17.58 5.78 -9.17
N LEU A 221 -16.39 5.50 -9.76
CA LEU A 221 -16.27 4.47 -10.80
C LEU A 221 -16.65 3.08 -10.28
N SER A 222 -16.10 2.66 -9.13
CA SER A 222 -16.45 1.37 -8.52
C SER A 222 -17.93 1.32 -8.13
N ALA A 223 -18.43 2.37 -7.48
CA ALA A 223 -19.85 2.44 -7.11
C ALA A 223 -20.81 2.45 -8.31
N ALA A 224 -20.38 3.01 -9.46
CA ALA A 224 -21.16 2.97 -10.70
C ALA A 224 -21.39 1.54 -11.18
N TRP A 225 -20.33 0.71 -11.14
CA TRP A 225 -20.40 -0.70 -11.50
C TRP A 225 -21.14 -1.54 -10.46
N ASP A 226 -20.74 -1.46 -9.21
CA ASP A 226 -21.25 -2.32 -8.14
C ASP A 226 -22.72 -2.07 -7.81
N LEU A 227 -23.17 -0.82 -7.93
CA LEU A 227 -24.53 -0.40 -7.62
C LEU A 227 -25.39 -0.17 -8.87
N ASN A 228 -24.83 -0.39 -10.07
CA ASN A 228 -25.50 -0.10 -11.36
C ASN A 228 -26.02 1.34 -11.47
N LYS A 229 -25.21 2.33 -11.02
CA LYS A 229 -25.55 3.76 -11.03
C LYS A 229 -24.85 4.48 -12.18
N GLN A 230 -25.52 4.56 -13.33
CA GLN A 230 -24.95 5.13 -14.56
C GLN A 230 -24.50 6.60 -14.40
N GLU A 231 -25.20 7.39 -13.59
CA GLU A 231 -24.84 8.79 -13.31
C GLU A 231 -23.50 8.98 -12.63
N TYR A 232 -22.95 7.94 -11.97
CA TYR A 232 -21.66 8.00 -11.30
C TYR A 232 -20.48 7.94 -12.26
N PHE A 233 -20.65 7.35 -13.45
CA PHE A 233 -19.61 7.38 -14.48
C PHE A 233 -19.25 8.80 -14.92
N ALA A 234 -20.26 9.65 -15.10
CA ALA A 234 -20.01 11.06 -15.46
C ALA A 234 -19.31 11.83 -14.34
N LYS A 235 -19.65 11.56 -13.08
CA LYS A 235 -18.97 12.17 -11.93
C LYS A 235 -17.51 11.72 -11.82
N ALA A 236 -17.25 10.43 -12.01
CA ALA A 236 -15.89 9.88 -12.02
C ALA A 236 -15.04 10.53 -13.13
N ALA A 237 -15.58 10.63 -14.35
CA ALA A 237 -14.91 11.26 -15.47
C ALA A 237 -14.58 12.73 -15.20
N SER A 238 -15.56 13.51 -14.72
CA SER A 238 -15.35 14.93 -14.41
C SER A 238 -14.25 15.16 -13.37
N LEU A 239 -14.21 14.36 -12.31
CA LEU A 239 -13.15 14.46 -11.29
C LEU A 239 -11.78 14.05 -11.84
N ALA A 240 -11.74 13.03 -12.70
CA ALA A 240 -10.50 12.61 -13.36
C ALA A 240 -9.99 13.73 -14.29
N ASP A 241 -10.85 14.36 -15.06
CA ASP A 241 -10.49 15.49 -15.93
C ASP A 241 -9.92 16.66 -15.13
N GLU A 242 -10.48 16.98 -13.97
CA GLU A 242 -9.94 18.01 -13.08
C GLU A 242 -8.51 17.71 -12.62
N VAL A 243 -8.22 16.45 -12.30
CA VAL A 243 -6.87 16.01 -11.86
C VAL A 243 -5.90 16.02 -13.04
N ILE A 244 -6.33 15.59 -14.22
CA ILE A 244 -5.50 15.49 -15.43
C ILE A 244 -5.16 16.86 -15.99
N ALA A 245 -6.05 17.84 -15.88
CA ALA A 245 -5.93 19.16 -16.53
C ALA A 245 -4.61 19.90 -16.22
N GLY A 246 -4.03 19.68 -15.03
CA GLY A 246 -2.77 20.28 -14.60
C GLY A 246 -1.53 19.41 -14.80
N ARG A 247 -1.66 18.20 -15.36
CA ARG A 247 -0.60 17.19 -15.34
C ARG A 247 -0.21 16.72 -16.74
N LYS A 248 1.03 16.30 -16.86
CA LYS A 248 1.58 15.69 -18.08
C LYS A 248 2.44 14.49 -17.71
N LEU A 249 2.32 13.42 -18.46
CA LEU A 249 3.22 12.28 -18.37
C LEU A 249 4.40 12.55 -19.30
N THR A 250 5.49 13.07 -18.75
CA THR A 250 6.68 13.51 -19.50
C THR A 250 7.93 12.72 -19.15
N THR A 251 7.92 12.01 -18.02
CA THR A 251 9.03 11.21 -17.59
C THR A 251 9.05 9.88 -18.35
N PRO A 252 10.18 9.46 -18.91
CA PRO A 252 10.29 8.11 -19.46
C PRO A 252 9.91 7.08 -18.41
N PHE A 253 9.06 6.13 -18.76
CA PHE A 253 8.50 5.17 -17.78
C PHE A 253 9.58 4.44 -16.96
N ALA A 254 10.71 4.07 -17.58
CA ALA A 254 11.83 3.43 -16.90
C ALA A 254 12.46 4.32 -15.82
N ASP A 255 12.42 5.65 -15.98
CA ASP A 255 13.02 6.58 -15.03
C ASP A 255 12.20 6.75 -13.75
N LEU A 256 10.94 6.36 -13.76
CA LEU A 256 10.08 6.31 -12.57
C LEU A 256 10.46 5.18 -11.60
N TRP A 257 11.16 4.16 -12.12
CA TRP A 257 11.43 2.91 -11.38
C TRP A 257 12.92 2.65 -11.19
N LYS A 258 13.73 3.69 -11.15
CA LYS A 258 15.17 3.57 -10.94
C LYS A 258 15.48 3.08 -9.53
N ALA A 259 16.37 2.10 -9.45
CA ALA A 259 16.78 1.49 -8.18
C ALA A 259 17.56 2.45 -7.24
N ASP A 260 18.05 3.57 -7.76
CA ASP A 260 18.75 4.61 -6.98
C ASP A 260 17.79 5.60 -6.28
N GLY A 261 16.48 5.40 -6.42
CA GLY A 261 15.46 6.27 -5.84
C GLY A 261 15.29 7.63 -6.53
N SER A 262 15.99 7.87 -7.66
CA SER A 262 15.89 9.16 -8.36
C SER A 262 14.54 9.40 -9.03
N GLY A 263 13.68 8.38 -9.09
CA GLY A 263 12.30 8.46 -9.57
C GLY A 263 11.27 8.74 -8.48
N ASP A 264 11.61 8.60 -7.20
CA ASP A 264 10.63 8.56 -6.10
C ASP A 264 9.84 9.87 -5.94
N ASP A 265 10.50 11.02 -6.04
CA ASP A 265 9.84 12.33 -5.90
C ASP A 265 9.27 12.87 -7.24
N ASN A 266 8.84 12.01 -8.16
CA ASN A 266 8.41 12.45 -9.49
C ASN A 266 7.03 13.13 -9.46
N ALA A 267 6.92 14.27 -10.16
CA ALA A 267 5.69 15.05 -10.24
C ALA A 267 4.50 14.30 -10.90
N GLU A 268 4.73 13.18 -11.56
CA GLU A 268 3.66 12.35 -12.13
C GLU A 268 2.91 11.54 -11.07
N PHE A 269 3.52 11.28 -9.90
CA PHE A 269 2.83 10.62 -8.80
C PHE A 269 1.81 11.55 -8.14
N LEU A 270 0.59 11.05 -7.96
CA LEU A 270 -0.46 11.74 -7.22
C LEU A 270 -0.32 11.53 -5.72
N TRP A 271 0.11 10.34 -5.36
CA TRP A 271 0.31 9.90 -3.99
C TRP A 271 0.98 8.52 -4.00
N ASP A 272 1.87 8.31 -3.06
CA ASP A 272 2.59 7.06 -2.86
C ASP A 272 2.65 6.68 -1.38
N VAL A 273 2.93 5.41 -1.12
CA VAL A 273 3.21 4.90 0.22
C VAL A 273 4.71 4.78 0.37
N GLU A 274 5.28 5.72 1.10
CA GLU A 274 6.72 5.84 1.27
C GLU A 274 7.30 4.76 2.19
N TYR A 275 8.48 4.27 1.83
CA TYR A 275 9.30 3.37 2.64
C TYR A 275 10.72 3.93 2.71
N ASP A 276 11.27 4.03 3.91
CA ASP A 276 12.63 4.51 4.13
C ASP A 276 13.44 3.44 4.88
N LEU A 277 14.53 2.99 4.24
CA LEU A 277 15.45 2.02 4.83
C LEU A 277 16.16 2.54 6.08
N ALA A 278 16.34 3.86 6.20
CA ALA A 278 17.07 4.47 7.30
C ALA A 278 16.22 4.61 8.57
N THR A 279 14.93 4.89 8.39
CA THR A 279 13.99 5.10 9.51
C THR A 279 13.12 3.89 9.81
N ALA A 280 12.92 3.03 8.85
CA ALA A 280 12.23 1.80 9.10
C ALA A 280 13.10 0.98 10.06
N ASN A 281 12.57 0.71 11.23
CA ASN A 281 12.93 -0.49 11.97
C ASN A 281 12.59 -1.72 11.13
N ASN A 282 12.95 -1.67 9.91
CA ASN A 282 12.80 -2.59 8.82
C ASN A 282 13.76 -3.75 9.01
N THR A 283 13.75 -4.20 10.24
CA THR A 283 14.61 -5.25 10.72
C THR A 283 14.23 -6.60 10.13
N THR A 284 13.08 -6.71 9.52
CA THR A 284 12.62 -7.99 8.98
C THR A 284 12.60 -8.05 7.48
N SER A 285 12.51 -6.92 6.78
CA SER A 285 12.34 -7.00 5.34
C SER A 285 12.71 -5.75 4.58
N GLY A 286 13.64 -4.99 5.02
CA GLY A 286 14.35 -3.95 4.22
C GLY A 286 13.55 -3.17 3.17
N GLY A 287 12.27 -2.98 3.34
CA GLY A 287 11.43 -2.35 2.34
C GLY A 287 10.20 -3.18 1.96
N THR A 288 9.77 -3.06 0.73
CA THR A 288 8.52 -3.67 0.25
C THR A 288 8.62 -5.17 -0.02
N GLU A 289 9.81 -5.76 -0.05
CA GLU A 289 10.09 -7.15 -0.47
C GLU A 289 9.57 -7.55 -1.86
N TRP A 290 9.07 -6.61 -2.64
CA TRP A 290 8.43 -6.88 -3.92
C TRP A 290 9.36 -7.61 -4.89
N SER A 291 10.63 -7.28 -4.89
CA SER A 291 11.62 -7.95 -5.74
C SER A 291 11.70 -9.44 -5.48
N GLY A 292 11.59 -9.87 -4.23
CA GLY A 292 11.60 -11.27 -3.86
C GLY A 292 10.43 -12.08 -4.42
N TYR A 293 9.27 -11.46 -4.58
CA TYR A 293 8.05 -12.13 -5.01
C TYR A 293 7.87 -12.18 -6.53
N TYR A 294 8.27 -11.13 -7.24
CA TYR A 294 8.09 -11.02 -8.69
C TYR A 294 9.34 -11.40 -9.50
N ASN A 295 10.51 -11.45 -8.87
CA ASN A 295 11.71 -11.89 -9.55
C ASN A 295 11.71 -13.38 -9.79
N ASN A 296 12.05 -13.75 -11.01
CA ASN A 296 12.32 -15.13 -11.37
C ASN A 296 13.73 -15.53 -10.90
N TYR A 297 14.00 -16.82 -10.90
CA TYR A 297 15.30 -17.41 -10.65
C TYR A 297 16.35 -16.91 -11.67
N LEU A 298 17.23 -16.03 -11.23
CA LEU A 298 18.17 -15.35 -12.10
C LEU A 298 19.53 -16.02 -12.22
N GLY A 299 19.79 -17.06 -11.49
CA GLY A 299 21.12 -17.68 -11.50
C GLY A 299 21.13 -19.18 -11.24
N GLY A 300 22.25 -19.81 -11.43
CA GLY A 300 22.51 -21.17 -11.00
C GLY A 300 22.47 -21.34 -9.48
N ALA A 301 22.56 -22.55 -8.96
CA ALA A 301 22.49 -22.87 -7.53
C ALA A 301 23.53 -22.13 -6.67
N GLU A 302 24.47 -21.49 -7.30
CA GLU A 302 25.68 -20.93 -6.67
C GLU A 302 25.62 -19.40 -6.48
N ASP A 303 24.54 -18.74 -6.94
CA ASP A 303 24.44 -17.29 -6.82
C ASP A 303 23.82 -16.91 -5.47
N PRO A 304 24.56 -16.21 -4.59
CA PRO A 304 24.09 -15.85 -3.26
C PRO A 304 23.00 -14.75 -3.25
N ILE A 305 22.74 -14.10 -4.40
CA ILE A 305 21.75 -13.01 -4.52
C ILE A 305 20.47 -13.51 -5.19
N LYS A 306 20.13 -14.73 -5.02
CA LYS A 306 18.89 -15.27 -5.54
C LYS A 306 17.71 -14.66 -4.79
N ALA A 307 17.01 -13.76 -5.46
CA ALA A 307 15.61 -13.58 -5.18
C ALA A 307 14.90 -14.84 -5.71
N THR A 308 14.71 -15.81 -4.86
CA THR A 308 14.48 -17.20 -5.27
C THR A 308 13.05 -17.63 -5.14
N THR A 309 12.14 -16.74 -4.77
CA THR A 309 10.80 -17.20 -4.48
C THR A 309 10.02 -17.56 -5.76
N SER A 310 10.20 -16.82 -6.86
CA SER A 310 9.42 -17.02 -8.08
C SER A 310 7.93 -17.23 -7.77
N SER A 311 7.40 -16.39 -6.87
CA SER A 311 6.07 -16.61 -6.30
C SER A 311 4.97 -16.27 -7.28
N TYR A 312 5.19 -15.25 -8.10
CA TYR A 312 4.19 -14.75 -9.06
C TYR A 312 4.79 -14.57 -10.44
N VAL A 313 3.98 -14.91 -11.44
CA VAL A 313 4.33 -14.74 -12.87
C VAL A 313 3.24 -13.96 -13.57
N PRO A 314 3.59 -13.12 -14.56
CA PRO A 314 2.59 -12.47 -15.38
C PRO A 314 1.80 -13.52 -16.18
N THR A 315 0.50 -13.34 -16.30
CA THR A 315 -0.34 -14.18 -17.13
C THR A 315 -0.07 -13.92 -18.62
N ILE A 316 -0.50 -14.83 -19.48
CA ILE A 316 -0.44 -14.62 -20.94
C ILE A 316 -1.23 -13.37 -21.34
N TYR A 317 -2.37 -13.13 -20.70
CA TYR A 317 -3.18 -11.94 -20.93
C TYR A 317 -2.40 -10.67 -20.63
N ALA A 318 -1.74 -10.59 -19.45
CA ALA A 318 -0.91 -9.44 -19.09
C ALA A 318 0.20 -9.17 -20.10
N LEU A 319 0.90 -10.22 -20.57
CA LEU A 319 1.95 -10.09 -21.58
C LEU A 319 1.39 -9.58 -22.91
N HIS A 320 0.21 -10.05 -23.33
CA HIS A 320 -0.44 -9.60 -24.57
C HIS A 320 -1.01 -8.19 -24.52
N CYS A 321 -1.15 -7.58 -23.34
CA CYS A 321 -1.49 -6.15 -23.20
C CYS A 321 -0.41 -5.23 -23.76
N PHE A 322 0.84 -5.68 -23.81
CA PHE A 322 1.94 -4.93 -24.38
C PHE A 322 2.07 -5.20 -25.88
N LYS A 323 2.26 -4.13 -26.65
CA LYS A 323 2.46 -4.22 -28.11
C LYS A 323 3.91 -3.90 -28.47
N LYS A 324 4.34 -4.30 -29.67
CA LYS A 324 5.66 -3.92 -30.18
C LYS A 324 5.81 -2.39 -30.19
N GLY A 325 6.87 -1.89 -29.58
CA GLY A 325 7.15 -0.45 -29.43
C GLY A 325 6.60 0.14 -28.12
N ASP A 326 5.95 -0.62 -27.27
CA ASP A 326 5.58 -0.18 -25.92
C ASP A 326 6.81 -0.23 -25.01
N LEU A 327 7.34 0.96 -24.70
CA LEU A 327 8.54 1.11 -23.87
C LEU A 327 8.39 0.57 -22.45
N ARG A 328 7.16 0.39 -21.96
CA ARG A 328 6.89 -0.15 -20.63
C ARG A 328 7.26 -1.64 -20.55
N TYR A 329 7.21 -2.36 -21.66
CA TYR A 329 7.58 -3.79 -21.68
C TYR A 329 9.03 -3.99 -21.22
N ASP A 330 9.96 -3.27 -21.82
CA ASP A 330 11.39 -3.39 -21.52
C ASP A 330 11.76 -2.86 -20.13
N ALA A 331 11.00 -1.90 -19.61
CA ALA A 331 11.16 -1.40 -18.26
C ALA A 331 10.58 -2.35 -17.18
N THR A 332 9.57 -3.14 -17.55
CA THR A 332 8.89 -4.07 -16.61
C THR A 332 9.52 -5.45 -16.62
N PHE A 333 9.89 -5.96 -17.80
CA PHE A 333 10.36 -7.35 -17.97
C PHE A 333 11.82 -7.39 -18.42
N MET A 334 12.64 -8.09 -17.62
CA MET A 334 14.02 -8.36 -18.00
C MET A 334 14.06 -9.32 -19.18
N LYS A 335 14.54 -8.86 -20.33
CA LYS A 335 14.70 -9.69 -21.54
C LYS A 335 16.07 -10.35 -21.62
N GLU A 336 17.10 -9.72 -21.11
CA GLU A 336 18.48 -10.20 -21.17
C GLU A 336 18.92 -10.72 -19.80
N LEU A 337 19.47 -11.93 -19.78
CA LEU A 337 20.06 -12.48 -18.58
C LEU A 337 21.58 -12.54 -18.72
N PRO A 338 22.32 -11.63 -18.03
CA PRO A 338 23.78 -11.62 -18.03
C PRO A 338 24.35 -12.83 -17.28
N ASP A 339 25.50 -13.33 -17.72
CA ASP A 339 26.27 -14.34 -17.00
C ASP A 339 27.18 -13.68 -15.95
N VAL A 340 26.68 -13.58 -14.75
CA VAL A 340 27.37 -12.96 -13.62
C VAL A 340 28.64 -13.69 -13.21
N ASN A 341 28.79 -14.98 -13.55
CA ASN A 341 29.99 -15.75 -13.22
C ASN A 341 31.15 -15.46 -14.17
N LYS A 342 30.83 -15.00 -15.39
CA LYS A 342 31.85 -14.73 -16.42
C LYS A 342 32.33 -13.29 -16.46
N GLY A 343 31.57 -12.35 -15.92
CA GLY A 343 31.84 -10.92 -15.97
C GLY A 343 32.57 -10.35 -14.75
N ASN A 344 32.71 -11.11 -13.67
CA ASN A 344 33.31 -10.63 -12.42
C ASN A 344 34.79 -10.99 -12.36
N ALA A 345 35.64 -10.07 -12.77
CA ALA A 345 37.12 -10.21 -12.67
C ALA A 345 37.63 -10.44 -11.24
N ALA A 346 36.85 -10.13 -10.22
CA ALA A 346 37.17 -10.29 -8.82
C ALA A 346 36.71 -11.64 -8.23
N GLY A 347 35.97 -12.49 -8.99
CA GLY A 347 35.53 -13.80 -8.52
C GLY A 347 34.53 -13.79 -7.36
N THR A 348 33.89 -12.67 -7.08
CA THR A 348 33.03 -12.51 -5.91
C THR A 348 31.56 -12.80 -6.18
N GLY A 349 31.16 -13.11 -7.42
CA GLY A 349 29.81 -13.56 -7.78
C GLY A 349 28.65 -12.60 -7.46
N TYR A 350 28.92 -11.39 -7.02
CA TYR A 350 27.89 -10.45 -6.62
C TYR A 350 27.43 -9.60 -7.78
N TRP A 351 26.12 -9.51 -7.96
CA TRP A 351 25.49 -8.56 -8.85
C TRP A 351 25.74 -7.14 -8.38
N THR A 352 26.56 -6.40 -9.11
CA THR A 352 26.91 -5.02 -8.76
C THR A 352 25.85 -4.00 -9.16
N TRP A 353 24.84 -4.41 -9.90
CA TRP A 353 23.81 -3.49 -10.38
C TRP A 353 22.98 -2.82 -9.27
N TYR A 354 22.89 -3.44 -8.09
CA TYR A 354 22.28 -2.80 -6.93
C TYR A 354 23.21 -1.84 -6.18
N LYS A 355 24.51 -1.93 -6.42
CA LYS A 355 25.46 -1.21 -5.57
C LYS A 355 25.68 0.23 -5.99
N ASN A 356 25.52 0.59 -7.28
CA ASN A 356 25.89 1.90 -7.80
C ASN A 356 25.04 2.38 -8.98
N GLY A 357 23.92 1.73 -9.33
CA GLY A 357 23.19 2.07 -10.57
C GLY A 357 24.00 1.81 -11.85
N GLU A 358 25.11 1.09 -11.75
CA GLU A 358 25.95 0.77 -12.89
C GLU A 358 25.31 -0.32 -13.73
N SER A 359 25.22 -0.04 -15.00
CA SER A 359 24.79 -0.99 -16.03
C SER A 359 25.65 -2.25 -15.97
N LEU A 360 25.02 -3.43 -16.15
CA LEU A 360 25.72 -4.72 -16.42
C LEU A 360 26.46 -4.71 -17.76
N LYS A 361 26.78 -3.55 -18.28
CA LYS A 361 27.51 -3.34 -19.51
C LYS A 361 28.88 -4.04 -19.42
N GLY A 362 29.09 -4.97 -20.35
CA GLY A 362 30.30 -5.79 -20.40
C GLY A 362 30.15 -7.22 -19.85
N TYR A 363 29.03 -7.58 -19.29
CA TYR A 363 28.72 -8.97 -18.94
C TYR A 363 28.12 -9.70 -20.14
N PRO A 364 28.60 -10.91 -20.48
CA PRO A 364 28.03 -11.66 -21.61
C PRO A 364 26.57 -12.05 -21.32
N VAL A 365 25.69 -11.79 -22.25
CA VAL A 365 24.30 -12.22 -22.15
C VAL A 365 24.19 -13.68 -22.52
N THR A 366 23.69 -14.53 -21.63
CA THR A 366 23.57 -15.98 -21.88
C THR A 366 22.17 -16.39 -22.27
N ARG A 367 21.14 -15.62 -21.89
CA ARG A 367 19.76 -15.93 -22.24
C ARG A 367 19.03 -14.66 -22.68
N TYR A 368 18.15 -14.83 -23.66
CA TYR A 368 17.28 -13.79 -24.16
C TYR A 368 15.83 -14.25 -24.10
N TYR A 369 15.03 -13.52 -23.36
CA TYR A 369 13.60 -13.75 -23.24
C TYR A 369 12.85 -12.84 -24.19
N SER A 370 12.54 -13.36 -25.39
CA SER A 370 11.83 -12.56 -26.39
C SER A 370 10.42 -12.18 -25.93
N ALA A 371 9.99 -10.96 -26.27
CA ALA A 371 8.60 -10.57 -26.13
C ALA A 371 7.71 -11.46 -27.04
N TRP A 372 6.45 -11.63 -26.69
CA TRP A 372 5.50 -12.48 -27.42
C TRP A 372 5.33 -12.07 -28.89
N TYR A 373 5.51 -10.79 -29.20
CA TYR A 373 5.40 -10.22 -30.56
C TYR A 373 6.71 -10.24 -31.36
N GLU A 374 7.81 -10.72 -30.81
CA GLU A 374 9.11 -10.78 -31.48
C GLU A 374 9.25 -11.99 -32.36
N THR A 375 9.82 -11.79 -33.54
CA THR A 375 10.09 -12.81 -34.53
C THR A 375 11.53 -13.31 -34.46
N ASP A 376 11.86 -14.38 -35.20
CA ASP A 376 13.24 -14.86 -35.35
C ASP A 376 14.15 -13.82 -36.01
N ALA A 377 13.60 -12.95 -36.87
CA ALA A 377 14.32 -11.84 -37.46
C ALA A 377 14.67 -10.76 -36.41
N ASP A 378 13.74 -10.44 -35.49
CA ASP A 378 14.00 -9.53 -34.41
C ASP A 378 15.11 -10.06 -33.49
N PHE A 379 15.09 -11.36 -33.17
CA PHE A 379 16.15 -11.99 -32.38
C PHE A 379 17.51 -12.00 -33.13
N ALA A 380 17.53 -12.25 -34.42
CA ALA A 380 18.76 -12.21 -35.23
C ALA A 380 19.33 -10.78 -35.26
N ALA A 381 18.48 -9.79 -35.44
CA ALA A 381 18.88 -8.37 -35.41
C ALA A 381 19.47 -7.98 -34.05
N TRP A 382 18.78 -8.30 -32.96
CA TRP A 382 19.28 -8.05 -31.59
C TRP A 382 20.62 -8.74 -31.35
N LYS A 383 20.80 -9.98 -31.80
CA LYS A 383 22.05 -10.74 -31.67
C LYS A 383 23.21 -10.10 -32.46
N ALA A 384 22.91 -9.43 -33.55
CA ALA A 384 23.91 -8.77 -34.40
C ALA A 384 24.39 -7.42 -33.81
N GLU A 385 23.63 -6.77 -32.92
CA GLU A 385 24.00 -5.48 -32.32
C GLU A 385 25.27 -5.56 -31.50
N ASP A 386 25.49 -6.64 -30.73
CA ASP A 386 26.71 -6.85 -29.94
C ASP A 386 27.12 -8.33 -29.91
N PRO A 387 27.78 -8.82 -30.97
CA PRO A 387 28.16 -10.24 -31.09
C PRO A 387 29.09 -10.72 -29.97
N ALA A 388 29.95 -9.87 -29.44
CA ALA A 388 30.92 -10.24 -28.41
C ALA A 388 30.24 -10.58 -27.07
N ASN A 389 29.22 -9.80 -26.71
CA ASN A 389 28.46 -10.02 -25.47
C ASN A 389 27.42 -11.14 -25.60
N ARG A 390 27.08 -11.55 -26.83
CA ARG A 390 25.97 -12.48 -27.13
C ARG A 390 26.44 -13.77 -27.78
N ALA A 391 27.71 -14.11 -27.70
CA ALA A 391 28.28 -15.25 -28.41
C ALA A 391 27.64 -16.61 -28.06
N ASN A 392 27.24 -16.82 -26.83
CA ASN A 392 26.65 -18.05 -26.31
C ASN A 392 25.16 -17.94 -26.01
N THR A 393 24.50 -16.91 -26.52
CA THR A 393 23.11 -16.62 -26.20
C THR A 393 22.14 -17.53 -26.95
N TYR A 394 21.11 -17.99 -26.27
CA TYR A 394 19.99 -18.67 -26.88
C TYR A 394 18.68 -17.98 -26.53
N ARG A 395 17.76 -17.97 -27.46
CA ARG A 395 16.42 -17.44 -27.26
C ARG A 395 15.56 -18.45 -26.51
N ILE A 396 14.83 -17.97 -25.52
CA ILE A 396 13.72 -18.72 -24.93
C ILE A 396 12.43 -18.05 -25.43
N PRO A 397 11.65 -18.73 -26.29
CA PRO A 397 10.39 -18.18 -26.75
C PRO A 397 9.44 -17.96 -25.59
N MET A 398 8.67 -16.88 -25.65
CA MET A 398 7.70 -16.55 -24.60
C MET A 398 6.64 -17.63 -24.43
N ASP A 399 6.24 -18.27 -25.53
CA ASP A 399 5.28 -19.38 -25.53
C ASP A 399 5.79 -20.60 -24.76
N SER A 400 7.10 -20.88 -24.78
CA SER A 400 7.66 -21.96 -23.97
C SER A 400 7.71 -21.61 -22.50
N LYS A 401 7.89 -20.33 -22.16
CA LYS A 401 7.79 -19.85 -20.77
C LYS A 401 6.36 -19.88 -20.26
N THR A 402 5.41 -19.44 -21.07
CA THR A 402 4.01 -19.53 -20.71
C THR A 402 3.55 -20.98 -20.57
N LYS A 403 4.08 -21.88 -21.39
CA LYS A 403 3.87 -23.34 -21.26
C LYS A 403 4.57 -23.91 -20.03
N GLU A 404 5.78 -23.44 -19.71
CA GLU A 404 6.47 -23.84 -18.48
C GLU A 404 5.76 -23.29 -17.24
N ALA A 405 5.30 -22.05 -17.27
CA ALA A 405 4.48 -21.48 -16.19
C ALA A 405 3.16 -22.24 -16.03
N GLN A 406 2.48 -22.54 -17.15
CA GLN A 406 1.26 -23.36 -17.14
C GLN A 406 1.49 -24.81 -16.71
N ASN A 407 2.67 -25.37 -17.01
CA ASN A 407 3.03 -26.72 -16.58
C ASN A 407 3.52 -26.78 -15.13
N MET A 408 3.97 -25.66 -14.57
CA MET A 408 4.34 -25.58 -13.14
C MET A 408 3.12 -25.55 -12.23
N ASP A 409 1.96 -25.13 -12.72
CA ASP A 409 0.69 -25.22 -12.00
C ASP A 409 0.20 -26.69 -11.85
N GLY A 410 0.78 -27.61 -12.52
CA GLY A 410 0.37 -29.03 -12.55
C GLY A 410 1.29 -29.99 -11.79
N LYS A 411 2.32 -29.53 -11.10
CA LYS A 411 3.25 -30.44 -10.40
C LYS A 411 3.69 -29.93 -9.05
#